data_2ce3e9d4e4a807853f72f1f895b8515b
#
_entry.id   2ce3e9d4e4a807853f72f1f895b8515b
#
_cell.length_a   1.000
_cell.length_b   1.000
_cell.length_c   1.000
_cell.angle_alpha   90.00
_cell.angle_beta   90.00
_cell.angle_gamma   90.00
#
_symmetry.space_group_name_H-M   'P 1'
#
loop_
_entity.id
_entity.type
_entity.pdbx_description
1 polymer ?
#
loop_
_entity_poly.entity_id
_entity_poly.type
_entity_poly.pdbx_seq_one_letter_code
_entity_poly.pdbx_strand_id
1 'polypeptide(L)'
;MFKPTYLARLQACCNKFELADLLQIKVTFLTNVLYRIRPENQYKKFTIKKKSGGEREIFAPDEKLKDIQQRLSELLYICQEEIWAKNNIKQNVSHGFEKNKTIITNAERHRDKNIVFNIDIENFFPSFNFGRVRGYFIANQNFKLHPNVATIIAQIACLDGSLPQGSPCSPVITNLICRILDFRLSKLAVTYGCSYSRYADDITFSTNKKNIPDALVSNEKENEPGKILVEEIHRAGFTLNHNKNRVSRCTSRQQVTGLTVNKKINVSREYIKNTRAMAHSLYFEGSYTLIEKDGKHRKGTLSELEGRFAFIDMLDKYNNVEAKKNARPERYVVKGFGLDFKQRLNSREKAYSKFLYYKNFYGNEQITILTEGKTDPVYLKCAIDSLFLDYPQLVREEKNTKNRVLKVNLFKTNDKKNIFSICLVELQTIRGFSDDMVYFVKRMKNSLLKIQ
;
A
#
# COMPACT_ATOMS: atom_id res chain seq x y z
N MET A 1 -9.72 -18.01 -35.21
CA MET A 1 -8.27 -17.81 -34.95
C MET A 1 -8.12 -17.27 -33.52
N PHE A 2 -7.40 -17.99 -32.66
CA PHE A 2 -7.08 -17.47 -31.32
C PHE A 2 -6.14 -16.27 -31.47
N LYS A 3 -6.47 -15.14 -30.84
CA LYS A 3 -5.55 -14.00 -30.78
C LYS A 3 -4.29 -14.43 -29.98
N PRO A 4 -3.07 -14.16 -30.51
CA PRO A 4 -1.84 -14.49 -29.79
C PRO A 4 -1.78 -13.73 -28.46
N THR A 5 -1.24 -14.38 -27.43
CA THR A 5 -1.03 -13.76 -26.10
C THR A 5 -0.07 -12.58 -26.17
N TYR A 6 -0.10 -11.68 -25.20
CA TYR A 6 0.84 -10.56 -25.15
C TYR A 6 2.30 -11.02 -25.05
N LEU A 7 2.54 -12.10 -24.30
CA LEU A 7 3.87 -12.72 -24.23
C LEU A 7 4.34 -13.22 -25.61
N ALA A 8 3.47 -13.92 -26.35
CA ALA A 8 3.82 -14.41 -27.69
C ALA A 8 4.07 -13.24 -28.66
N ARG A 9 3.28 -12.16 -28.57
CA ARG A 9 3.50 -10.95 -29.37
C ARG A 9 4.81 -10.27 -29.01
N LEU A 10 5.15 -10.16 -27.71
CA LEU A 10 6.43 -9.60 -27.26
C LEU A 10 7.62 -10.44 -27.71
N GLN A 11 7.50 -11.77 -27.67
CA GLN A 11 8.53 -12.71 -28.17
C GLN A 11 8.75 -12.60 -29.68
N ALA A 12 7.70 -12.31 -30.44
CA ALA A 12 7.76 -12.13 -31.89
C ALA A 12 8.37 -10.78 -32.30
N CYS A 13 8.43 -9.79 -31.39
CA CYS A 13 9.03 -8.48 -31.68
C CYS A 13 10.53 -8.61 -31.91
N CYS A 14 11.02 -8.03 -33.02
CA CYS A 14 12.44 -8.00 -33.38
C CYS A 14 13.07 -6.60 -33.38
N ASN A 15 12.25 -5.57 -33.41
CA ASN A 15 12.67 -4.19 -33.58
C ASN A 15 11.81 -3.19 -32.81
N LYS A 16 12.21 -1.90 -32.84
CA LYS A 16 11.54 -0.81 -32.15
C LYS A 16 10.14 -0.50 -32.65
N PHE A 17 9.86 -0.76 -33.93
CA PHE A 17 8.56 -0.48 -34.55
C PHE A 17 7.49 -1.39 -33.97
N GLU A 18 7.79 -2.69 -33.92
CA GLU A 18 6.90 -3.71 -33.38
C GLU A 18 6.71 -3.55 -31.87
N LEU A 19 7.77 -3.19 -31.14
CA LEU A 19 7.64 -2.89 -29.71
C LEU A 19 6.80 -1.64 -29.47
N ALA A 20 6.95 -0.58 -30.26
CA ALA A 20 6.16 0.64 -30.14
C ALA A 20 4.67 0.36 -30.42
N ASP A 21 4.37 -0.44 -31.43
CA ASP A 21 3.00 -0.90 -31.71
C ASP A 21 2.41 -1.68 -30.54
N LEU A 22 3.18 -2.64 -29.99
CA LEU A 22 2.76 -3.43 -28.83
C LEU A 22 2.51 -2.56 -27.57
N LEU A 23 3.29 -1.51 -27.39
CA LEU A 23 3.11 -0.50 -26.32
C LEU A 23 2.00 0.53 -26.64
N GLN A 24 1.39 0.46 -27.84
CA GLN A 24 0.36 1.39 -28.32
C GLN A 24 0.85 2.86 -28.32
N ILE A 25 2.08 3.07 -28.79
CA ILE A 25 2.68 4.40 -28.95
C ILE A 25 3.23 4.59 -30.36
N LYS A 26 3.31 5.84 -30.81
CA LYS A 26 3.98 6.14 -32.08
C LYS A 26 5.48 5.88 -31.97
N VAL A 27 6.06 5.19 -32.96
CA VAL A 27 7.50 4.92 -32.98
C VAL A 27 8.35 6.21 -32.97
N THR A 28 7.83 7.28 -33.57
CA THR A 28 8.46 8.60 -33.54
C THR A 28 8.53 9.16 -32.11
N PHE A 29 7.49 8.93 -31.31
CA PHE A 29 7.48 9.30 -29.87
C PHE A 29 8.52 8.51 -29.09
N LEU A 30 8.55 7.18 -29.24
CA LEU A 30 9.55 6.31 -28.60
C LEU A 30 10.98 6.73 -29.00
N THR A 31 11.23 6.98 -30.29
CA THR A 31 12.52 7.40 -30.81
C THR A 31 12.94 8.78 -30.23
N ASN A 32 11.99 9.71 -30.14
CA ASN A 32 12.27 11.03 -29.57
C ASN A 32 12.65 10.94 -28.10
N VAL A 33 11.93 10.16 -27.29
CA VAL A 33 12.18 10.00 -25.85
C VAL A 33 13.51 9.29 -25.59
N LEU A 34 13.83 8.23 -26.33
CA LEU A 34 15.03 7.44 -26.06
C LEU A 34 16.32 8.02 -26.64
N TYR A 35 16.25 8.63 -27.84
CA TYR A 35 17.47 8.99 -28.57
C TYR A 35 17.68 10.49 -28.77
N ARG A 36 16.60 11.31 -28.76
CA ARG A 36 16.72 12.76 -28.93
C ARG A 36 16.77 13.47 -27.57
N ILE A 37 15.78 13.24 -26.69
CA ILE A 37 15.76 13.84 -25.35
C ILE A 37 16.73 13.09 -24.43
N ARG A 38 16.80 11.77 -24.57
CA ARG A 38 17.51 10.76 -23.76
C ARG A 38 16.93 10.58 -22.35
N PRO A 39 16.86 9.35 -21.83
CA PRO A 39 16.28 9.06 -20.51
C PRO A 39 16.96 9.85 -19.38
N GLU A 40 18.26 10.05 -19.43
CA GLU A 40 19.04 10.75 -18.39
C GLU A 40 18.53 12.17 -18.13
N ASN A 41 18.02 12.84 -19.16
CA ASN A 41 17.50 14.21 -19.09
C ASN A 41 16.03 14.31 -18.69
N GLN A 42 15.37 13.17 -18.42
CA GLN A 42 13.92 13.10 -18.18
C GLN A 42 13.58 12.65 -16.75
N TYR A 43 14.47 12.88 -15.80
CA TYR A 43 14.23 12.60 -14.40
C TYR A 43 14.42 13.82 -13.52
N LYS A 44 13.52 13.99 -12.55
CA LYS A 44 13.69 14.91 -11.44
C LYS A 44 14.20 14.13 -10.23
N LYS A 45 15.37 14.46 -9.76
CA LYS A 45 15.98 13.89 -8.55
C LYS A 45 15.51 14.65 -7.33
N PHE A 46 15.05 13.94 -6.30
CA PHE A 46 14.79 14.48 -4.96
C PHE A 46 15.11 13.46 -3.89
N THR A 47 15.33 13.90 -2.67
CA THR A 47 15.68 13.05 -1.54
C THR A 47 14.52 12.93 -0.54
N ILE A 48 14.37 11.73 0.04
CA ILE A 48 13.43 11.46 1.12
C ILE A 48 14.20 10.91 2.32
N LYS A 49 14.03 11.50 3.50
CA LYS A 49 14.64 11.00 4.74
C LYS A 49 14.15 9.60 5.10
N LYS A 50 15.06 8.67 5.36
CA LYS A 50 14.73 7.31 5.83
C LYS A 50 14.31 7.33 7.30
N LYS A 51 13.47 6.36 7.72
CA LYS A 51 13.09 6.20 9.15
C LYS A 51 14.27 5.81 10.04
N SER A 52 15.23 5.09 9.48
CA SER A 52 16.45 4.64 10.18
C SER A 52 17.60 5.64 10.15
N GLY A 53 17.36 6.87 9.71
CA GLY A 53 18.42 7.86 9.44
C GLY A 53 18.95 7.77 8.02
N GLY A 54 19.59 8.85 7.54
CA GLY A 54 20.09 8.99 6.16
C GLY A 54 19.01 9.35 5.16
N GLU A 55 19.39 9.45 3.90
CA GLU A 55 18.55 9.88 2.80
C GLU A 55 18.34 8.75 1.77
N ARG A 56 17.26 8.86 1.04
CA ARG A 56 16.92 8.00 -0.09
C ARG A 56 16.69 8.88 -1.29
N GLU A 57 17.46 8.66 -2.33
CA GLU A 57 17.29 9.34 -3.61
C GLU A 57 16.13 8.71 -4.39
N ILE A 58 15.25 9.56 -4.89
CA ILE A 58 14.13 9.18 -5.75
C ILE A 58 14.29 9.90 -7.07
N PHE A 59 14.13 9.16 -8.13
CA PHE A 59 14.20 9.65 -9.51
C PHE A 59 12.80 9.55 -10.12
N ALA A 60 12.09 10.66 -10.18
CA ALA A 60 10.77 10.74 -10.78
C ALA A 60 10.91 11.04 -12.27
N PRO A 61 10.46 10.14 -13.17
CA PRO A 61 10.49 10.41 -14.61
C PRO A 61 9.49 11.53 -14.96
N ASP A 62 9.78 12.31 -16.00
CA ASP A 62 8.85 13.27 -16.56
C ASP A 62 7.66 12.56 -17.23
N GLU A 63 6.63 13.31 -17.61
CA GLU A 63 5.39 12.73 -18.14
C GLU A 63 5.61 11.85 -19.38
N LYS A 64 6.53 12.21 -20.28
CA LYS A 64 6.77 11.48 -21.52
C LYS A 64 7.42 10.11 -21.28
N LEU A 65 8.49 10.10 -20.51
CA LEU A 65 9.16 8.85 -20.13
C LEU A 65 8.28 8.01 -19.22
N LYS A 66 7.56 8.65 -18.29
CA LYS A 66 6.63 7.99 -17.38
C LYS A 66 5.52 7.24 -18.13
N ASP A 67 4.92 7.83 -19.16
CA ASP A 67 3.88 7.15 -19.97
C ASP A 67 4.45 5.87 -20.61
N ILE A 68 5.63 5.93 -21.22
CA ILE A 68 6.26 4.75 -21.82
C ILE A 68 6.56 3.68 -20.75
N GLN A 69 7.08 4.09 -19.59
CA GLN A 69 7.39 3.17 -18.49
C GLN A 69 6.14 2.53 -17.87
N GLN A 70 5.03 3.26 -17.80
CA GLN A 70 3.74 2.71 -17.34
C GLN A 70 3.21 1.65 -18.29
N ARG A 71 3.20 1.93 -19.60
CA ARG A 71 2.78 0.97 -20.63
C ARG A 71 3.66 -0.28 -20.65
N LEU A 72 4.98 -0.09 -20.52
CA LEU A 72 5.91 -1.20 -20.39
C LEU A 72 5.62 -2.02 -19.12
N SER A 73 5.37 -1.36 -18.00
CA SER A 73 5.02 -2.03 -16.73
C SER A 73 3.75 -2.86 -16.88
N GLU A 74 2.70 -2.31 -17.46
CA GLU A 74 1.43 -3.02 -17.72
C GLU A 74 1.63 -4.24 -18.62
N LEU A 75 2.36 -4.08 -19.72
CA LEU A 75 2.71 -5.18 -20.62
C LEU A 75 3.45 -6.31 -19.90
N LEU A 76 4.46 -5.96 -19.09
CA LEU A 76 5.25 -6.96 -18.36
C LEU A 76 4.44 -7.66 -17.27
N TYR A 77 3.50 -6.98 -16.59
CA TYR A 77 2.57 -7.63 -15.66
C TYR A 77 1.63 -8.61 -16.38
N ILE A 78 1.11 -8.27 -17.55
CA ILE A 78 0.30 -9.19 -18.36
C ILE A 78 1.12 -10.42 -18.77
N CYS A 79 2.33 -10.21 -19.28
CA CYS A 79 3.23 -11.31 -19.63
C CYS A 79 3.54 -12.20 -18.41
N GLN A 80 3.74 -11.62 -17.23
CA GLN A 80 3.95 -12.37 -15.99
C GLN A 80 2.74 -13.23 -15.63
N GLU A 81 1.52 -12.71 -15.73
CA GLU A 81 0.28 -13.45 -15.49
C GLU A 81 0.12 -14.61 -16.49
N GLU A 82 0.41 -14.39 -17.78
CA GLU A 82 0.40 -15.43 -18.80
C GLU A 82 1.44 -16.52 -18.54
N ILE A 83 2.66 -16.15 -18.11
CA ILE A 83 3.72 -17.10 -17.72
C ILE A 83 3.26 -17.95 -16.52
N TRP A 84 2.61 -17.33 -15.54
CA TRP A 84 2.11 -18.05 -14.36
C TRP A 84 1.00 -19.02 -14.72
N ALA A 85 0.05 -18.59 -15.55
CA ALA A 85 -1.01 -19.46 -16.05
C ALA A 85 -0.46 -20.66 -16.83
N LYS A 86 0.48 -20.41 -17.78
CA LYS A 86 1.12 -21.45 -18.59
C LYS A 86 1.88 -22.48 -17.74
N ASN A 87 2.59 -22.04 -16.72
CA ASN A 87 3.42 -22.89 -15.87
C ASN A 87 2.69 -23.38 -14.60
N ASN A 88 1.38 -23.13 -14.48
CA ASN A 88 0.56 -23.50 -13.32
C ASN A 88 1.15 -23.03 -11.98
N ILE A 89 1.71 -21.83 -11.96
CA ILE A 89 2.34 -21.25 -10.76
C ILE A 89 1.24 -20.67 -9.87
N LYS A 90 0.83 -21.45 -8.86
CA LYS A 90 -0.25 -21.09 -7.95
C LYS A 90 0.17 -20.16 -6.80
N GLN A 91 1.45 -20.17 -6.45
CA GLN A 91 1.95 -19.40 -5.30
C GLN A 91 3.15 -18.56 -5.68
N ASN A 92 3.06 -17.29 -5.32
CA ASN A 92 4.17 -16.37 -5.37
C ASN A 92 4.60 -16.02 -3.94
N VAL A 93 5.88 -16.15 -3.65
CA VAL A 93 6.49 -15.81 -2.37
C VAL A 93 6.86 -14.34 -2.27
N SER A 94 6.88 -13.63 -3.41
CA SER A 94 7.00 -12.18 -3.46
C SER A 94 5.67 -11.53 -3.11
N HIS A 95 5.69 -10.53 -2.24
CA HIS A 95 4.52 -9.75 -1.83
C HIS A 95 4.67 -8.26 -2.15
N GLY A 96 5.90 -7.76 -2.28
CA GLY A 96 6.15 -6.39 -2.73
C GLY A 96 5.93 -6.25 -4.23
N PHE A 97 5.25 -5.18 -4.64
CA PHE A 97 5.00 -4.87 -6.06
C PHE A 97 4.21 -5.93 -6.85
N GLU A 98 3.44 -6.76 -6.16
CA GLU A 98 2.61 -7.79 -6.78
C GLU A 98 1.14 -7.44 -6.68
N LYS A 99 0.37 -7.68 -7.75
CA LYS A 99 -1.08 -7.46 -7.75
C LYS A 99 -1.75 -8.31 -6.66
N ASN A 100 -2.72 -7.73 -5.97
CA ASN A 100 -3.48 -8.38 -4.88
C ASN A 100 -2.62 -8.85 -3.69
N LYS A 101 -1.36 -8.42 -3.59
CA LYS A 101 -0.48 -8.63 -2.45
C LYS A 101 -0.26 -7.34 -1.66
N THR A 102 -0.09 -7.47 -0.36
CA THR A 102 0.09 -6.34 0.55
C THR A 102 1.06 -6.70 1.67
N ILE A 103 1.42 -5.72 2.50
CA ILE A 103 2.17 -5.97 3.74
C ILE A 103 1.44 -6.96 4.67
N ILE A 104 0.10 -7.01 4.61
CA ILE A 104 -0.71 -7.94 5.41
C ILE A 104 -0.54 -9.37 4.91
N THR A 105 -0.63 -9.61 3.60
CA THR A 105 -0.45 -10.94 3.03
C THR A 105 0.97 -11.46 3.24
N ASN A 106 1.97 -10.57 3.28
CA ASN A 106 3.34 -10.91 3.63
C ASN A 106 3.45 -11.32 5.11
N ALA A 107 2.92 -10.50 6.01
CA ALA A 107 2.93 -10.74 7.45
C ALA A 107 2.18 -12.03 7.84
N GLU A 108 1.08 -12.38 7.15
CA GLU A 108 0.28 -13.57 7.42
C GLU A 108 1.08 -14.87 7.29
N ARG A 109 2.05 -14.94 6.38
CA ARG A 109 2.91 -16.14 6.24
C ARG A 109 3.77 -16.40 7.46
N HIS A 110 4.03 -15.38 8.27
CA HIS A 110 4.91 -15.42 9.42
C HIS A 110 4.18 -15.21 10.76
N ARG A 111 2.84 -15.22 10.73
CA ARG A 111 2.03 -15.08 11.92
C ARG A 111 2.15 -16.31 12.83
N ASP A 112 2.19 -16.05 14.15
CA ASP A 112 2.18 -17.07 15.21
C ASP A 112 3.33 -18.10 15.05
N LYS A 113 4.54 -17.60 14.78
CA LYS A 113 5.76 -18.40 14.67
C LYS A 113 6.64 -18.25 15.92
N ASN A 114 7.37 -19.31 16.26
CA ASN A 114 8.31 -19.26 17.38
C ASN A 114 9.46 -18.28 17.10
N ILE A 115 9.97 -18.28 15.87
CA ILE A 115 11.11 -17.45 15.47
C ILE A 115 10.79 -16.80 14.13
N VAL A 116 11.09 -15.51 14.02
CA VAL A 116 11.04 -14.71 12.76
C VAL A 116 12.43 -14.11 12.56
N PHE A 117 12.98 -14.31 11.38
CA PHE A 117 14.25 -13.75 10.95
C PHE A 117 14.04 -12.85 9.73
N ASN A 118 14.42 -11.60 9.87
CA ASN A 118 14.35 -10.59 8.81
C ASN A 118 15.76 -10.22 8.36
N ILE A 119 15.94 -10.12 7.05
CA ILE A 119 17.15 -9.64 6.39
C ILE A 119 16.78 -8.69 5.25
N ASP A 120 17.72 -7.87 4.82
CA ASP A 120 17.50 -6.82 3.84
C ASP A 120 18.59 -6.90 2.75
N ILE A 121 18.21 -6.72 1.50
CA ILE A 121 19.15 -6.69 0.38
C ILE A 121 19.74 -5.28 0.26
N GLU A 122 21.07 -5.20 0.25
CA GLU A 122 21.76 -3.94 0.07
C GLU A 122 21.61 -3.41 -1.35
N ASN A 123 21.40 -2.10 -1.50
CA ASN A 123 21.32 -1.42 -2.78
C ASN A 123 20.41 -2.13 -3.80
N PHE A 124 19.21 -2.54 -3.35
CA PHE A 124 18.31 -3.41 -4.13
C PHE A 124 18.10 -2.94 -5.57
N PHE A 125 17.58 -1.73 -5.81
CA PHE A 125 17.36 -1.24 -7.18
C PHE A 125 18.66 -1.05 -7.97
N PRO A 126 19.71 -0.44 -7.42
CA PRO A 126 21.00 -0.32 -8.11
C PRO A 126 21.65 -1.66 -8.47
N SER A 127 21.36 -2.76 -7.76
CA SER A 127 21.88 -4.10 -8.09
C SER A 127 21.37 -4.64 -9.43
N PHE A 128 20.31 -4.05 -9.98
CA PHE A 128 19.78 -4.41 -11.30
C PHE A 128 20.39 -3.47 -12.37
N ASN A 129 21.60 -3.75 -12.75
CA ASN A 129 22.27 -2.98 -13.80
C ASN A 129 21.70 -3.27 -15.21
N PHE A 130 21.99 -2.39 -16.15
CA PHE A 130 21.53 -2.48 -17.54
C PHE A 130 21.81 -3.84 -18.18
N GLY A 131 23.02 -4.39 -18.00
CA GLY A 131 23.41 -5.70 -18.53
C GLY A 131 22.57 -6.83 -17.95
N ARG A 132 22.27 -6.78 -16.64
CA ARG A 132 21.42 -7.75 -15.96
C ARG A 132 19.97 -7.69 -16.44
N VAL A 133 19.41 -6.51 -16.62
CA VAL A 133 18.05 -6.33 -17.14
C VAL A 133 17.97 -6.84 -18.57
N ARG A 134 18.86 -6.38 -19.46
CA ARG A 134 18.93 -6.82 -20.85
C ARG A 134 19.15 -8.34 -20.96
N GLY A 135 20.13 -8.87 -20.24
CA GLY A 135 20.49 -10.30 -20.23
C GLY A 135 19.32 -11.18 -19.75
N TYR A 136 18.56 -10.72 -18.76
CA TYR A 136 17.38 -11.44 -18.30
C TYR A 136 16.37 -11.63 -19.42
N PHE A 137 16.00 -10.60 -20.15
CA PHE A 137 15.00 -10.69 -21.21
C PHE A 137 15.47 -11.55 -22.41
N ILE A 138 16.78 -11.61 -22.67
CA ILE A 138 17.36 -12.47 -23.71
C ILE A 138 17.41 -13.94 -23.26
N ALA A 139 17.93 -14.20 -22.06
CA ALA A 139 18.28 -15.55 -21.62
C ALA A 139 17.15 -16.30 -20.92
N ASN A 140 16.16 -15.58 -20.36
CA ASN A 140 15.07 -16.21 -19.61
C ASN A 140 14.20 -17.08 -20.52
N GLN A 141 13.99 -18.35 -20.12
CA GLN A 141 13.24 -19.34 -20.87
C GLN A 141 11.82 -18.92 -21.27
N ASN A 142 11.18 -18.09 -20.46
CA ASN A 142 9.82 -17.63 -20.72
C ASN A 142 9.77 -16.40 -21.61
N PHE A 143 10.81 -15.58 -21.66
CA PHE A 143 10.85 -14.37 -22.48
C PHE A 143 11.56 -14.62 -23.82
N LYS A 144 12.83 -15.00 -23.81
CA LYS A 144 13.65 -15.24 -25.03
C LYS A 144 13.50 -14.12 -26.07
N LEU A 145 13.57 -12.87 -25.64
CA LEU A 145 13.36 -11.74 -26.51
C LEU A 145 14.54 -11.53 -27.46
N HIS A 146 14.23 -10.95 -28.62
CA HIS A 146 15.25 -10.48 -29.54
C HIS A 146 16.19 -9.46 -28.87
N PRO A 147 17.53 -9.53 -29.09
CA PRO A 147 18.49 -8.64 -28.42
C PRO A 147 18.19 -7.15 -28.57
N ASN A 148 17.68 -6.72 -29.72
CA ASN A 148 17.32 -5.31 -29.95
C ASN A 148 16.15 -4.88 -29.03
N VAL A 149 15.11 -5.71 -28.89
CA VAL A 149 13.95 -5.45 -28.05
C VAL A 149 14.35 -5.41 -26.57
N ALA A 150 15.15 -6.38 -26.13
CA ALA A 150 15.68 -6.42 -24.77
C ALA A 150 16.55 -5.18 -24.46
N THR A 151 17.30 -4.69 -25.44
CA THR A 151 18.09 -3.46 -25.31
C THR A 151 17.19 -2.25 -25.14
N ILE A 152 16.13 -2.12 -25.95
CA ILE A 152 15.17 -1.00 -25.83
C ILE A 152 14.44 -1.05 -24.48
N ILE A 153 14.03 -2.23 -24.02
CA ILE A 153 13.41 -2.38 -22.68
C ILE A 153 14.37 -1.90 -21.58
N ALA A 154 15.66 -2.29 -21.66
CA ALA A 154 16.65 -1.84 -20.70
C ALA A 154 16.92 -0.33 -20.79
N GLN A 155 16.88 0.28 -21.98
CA GLN A 155 17.00 1.74 -22.18
C GLN A 155 15.82 2.51 -21.58
N ILE A 156 14.59 1.97 -21.71
CA ILE A 156 13.39 2.57 -21.09
C ILE A 156 13.46 2.50 -19.56
N ALA A 157 14.01 1.42 -19.01
CA ALA A 157 13.94 1.09 -17.61
C ALA A 157 15.07 1.67 -16.77
N CYS A 158 16.29 1.74 -17.31
CA CYS A 158 17.50 2.13 -16.56
C CYS A 158 17.80 3.62 -16.66
N LEU A 159 18.34 4.14 -15.58
CA LEU A 159 18.96 5.46 -15.46
C LEU A 159 20.39 5.25 -14.95
N ASP A 160 21.38 5.92 -15.55
CA ASP A 160 22.80 5.82 -15.16
C ASP A 160 23.25 4.35 -15.00
N GLY A 161 22.83 3.50 -15.93
CA GLY A 161 23.21 2.10 -15.99
C GLY A 161 22.51 1.16 -15.02
N SER A 162 21.51 1.58 -14.25
CA SER A 162 20.78 0.73 -13.29
C SER A 162 19.30 1.11 -13.17
N LEU A 163 18.48 0.25 -12.52
CA LEU A 163 17.08 0.56 -12.27
C LEU A 163 16.95 1.69 -11.21
N PRO A 164 16.29 2.82 -11.54
CA PRO A 164 16.07 3.89 -10.58
C PRO A 164 14.93 3.59 -9.61
N GLN A 165 15.02 4.14 -8.38
CA GLN A 165 13.89 4.24 -7.47
C GLN A 165 12.96 5.37 -7.90
N GLY A 166 11.72 5.04 -8.29
CA GLY A 166 10.70 5.99 -8.72
C GLY A 166 10.17 5.76 -10.13
N SER A 167 10.86 4.94 -10.94
CA SER A 167 10.36 4.52 -12.25
C SER A 167 9.19 3.55 -12.13
N PRO A 168 8.11 3.72 -12.92
CA PRO A 168 6.95 2.81 -12.93
C PRO A 168 7.26 1.36 -13.30
N CYS A 169 8.27 1.10 -14.13
CA CYS A 169 8.60 -0.27 -14.58
C CYS A 169 9.65 -0.97 -13.71
N SER A 170 10.42 -0.25 -12.88
CA SER A 170 11.41 -0.87 -11.98
C SER A 170 10.80 -1.95 -11.06
N PRO A 171 9.62 -1.78 -10.45
CA PRO A 171 9.02 -2.79 -9.58
C PRO A 171 8.76 -4.14 -10.25
N VAL A 172 8.16 -4.15 -11.43
CA VAL A 172 7.84 -5.41 -12.14
C VAL A 172 9.12 -6.10 -12.64
N ILE A 173 10.09 -5.33 -13.16
CA ILE A 173 11.36 -5.89 -13.64
C ILE A 173 12.15 -6.51 -12.48
N THR A 174 12.21 -5.86 -11.32
CA THR A 174 12.87 -6.44 -10.14
C THR A 174 12.21 -7.74 -9.72
N ASN A 175 10.88 -7.83 -9.71
CA ASN A 175 10.18 -9.08 -9.37
C ASN A 175 10.44 -10.20 -10.38
N LEU A 176 10.45 -9.89 -11.68
CA LEU A 176 10.76 -10.86 -12.71
C LEU A 176 12.16 -11.46 -12.54
N ILE A 177 13.18 -10.63 -12.32
CA ILE A 177 14.57 -11.06 -12.14
C ILE A 177 14.77 -11.78 -10.80
N CYS A 178 14.15 -11.28 -9.70
CA CYS A 178 14.23 -11.90 -8.38
C CYS A 178 13.62 -13.30 -8.27
N ARG A 179 12.89 -13.79 -9.28
CA ARG A 179 12.38 -15.16 -9.26
C ARG A 179 13.46 -16.22 -9.07
N ILE A 180 14.69 -15.98 -9.56
CA ILE A 180 15.83 -16.88 -9.35
C ILE A 180 16.20 -16.93 -7.86
N LEU A 181 16.25 -15.75 -7.20
CA LEU A 181 16.48 -15.64 -5.76
C LEU A 181 15.36 -16.33 -5.00
N ASP A 182 14.09 -16.00 -5.33
CA ASP A 182 12.91 -16.56 -4.67
C ASP A 182 12.87 -18.10 -4.77
N PHE A 183 13.23 -18.67 -5.90
CA PHE A 183 13.32 -20.11 -6.08
C PHE A 183 14.38 -20.75 -5.16
N ARG A 184 15.60 -20.19 -5.14
CA ARG A 184 16.71 -20.67 -4.30
C ARG A 184 16.35 -20.59 -2.81
N LEU A 185 15.86 -19.44 -2.37
CA LEU A 185 15.55 -19.24 -0.96
C LEU A 185 14.29 -20.00 -0.49
N SER A 186 13.32 -20.21 -1.39
CA SER A 186 12.17 -21.07 -1.11
C SER A 186 12.60 -22.53 -0.93
N LYS A 187 13.50 -23.02 -1.80
CA LYS A 187 14.07 -24.37 -1.68
C LYS A 187 14.82 -24.52 -0.35
N LEU A 188 15.67 -23.55 -0.03
CA LEU A 188 16.41 -23.53 1.25
C LEU A 188 15.44 -23.54 2.43
N ALA A 189 14.40 -22.70 2.44
CA ALA A 189 13.40 -22.65 3.48
C ALA A 189 12.68 -23.99 3.69
N VAL A 190 12.24 -24.63 2.59
CA VAL A 190 11.58 -25.94 2.65
C VAL A 190 12.52 -27.00 3.21
N THR A 191 13.78 -27.08 2.76
CA THR A 191 14.78 -28.04 3.22
C THR A 191 14.95 -27.94 4.75
N TYR A 192 14.92 -26.74 5.30
CA TYR A 192 15.14 -26.53 6.73
C TYR A 192 13.83 -26.38 7.56
N GLY A 193 12.66 -26.60 6.94
CA GLY A 193 11.35 -26.52 7.62
C GLY A 193 11.01 -25.11 8.08
N CYS A 194 11.27 -24.12 7.23
CA CYS A 194 10.97 -22.71 7.46
C CYS A 194 9.98 -22.18 6.42
N SER A 195 9.23 -21.16 6.77
CA SER A 195 8.46 -20.34 5.83
C SER A 195 9.35 -19.23 5.28
N TYR A 196 9.17 -18.87 4.02
CA TYR A 196 9.89 -17.80 3.32
C TYR A 196 8.93 -16.85 2.64
N SER A 197 9.21 -15.56 2.68
CA SER A 197 8.62 -14.56 1.79
C SER A 197 9.57 -13.38 1.55
N ARG A 198 9.28 -12.62 0.48
CA ARG A 198 10.00 -11.40 0.13
C ARG A 198 9.02 -10.25 -0.10
N TYR A 199 9.37 -9.08 0.41
CA TYR A 199 8.68 -7.82 0.13
C TYR A 199 9.69 -6.80 -0.39
N ALA A 200 9.84 -6.70 -1.72
CA ALA A 200 10.91 -5.95 -2.39
C ALA A 200 12.31 -6.42 -1.93
N ASP A 201 13.03 -5.58 -1.19
CA ASP A 201 14.33 -5.83 -0.58
C ASP A 201 14.25 -6.57 0.76
N ASP A 202 13.11 -6.49 1.46
CA ASP A 202 12.89 -7.16 2.75
C ASP A 202 12.63 -8.67 2.55
N ILE A 203 13.46 -9.52 3.11
CA ILE A 203 13.31 -10.97 3.13
C ILE A 203 12.98 -11.44 4.55
N THR A 204 12.02 -12.34 4.65
CA THR A 204 11.63 -12.90 5.95
C THR A 204 11.60 -14.42 5.91
N PHE A 205 12.27 -15.04 6.90
CA PHE A 205 12.13 -16.45 7.25
C PHE A 205 11.42 -16.60 8.58
N SER A 206 10.69 -17.70 8.77
CA SER A 206 10.10 -18.00 10.07
C SER A 206 9.93 -19.51 10.28
N THR A 207 9.96 -19.93 11.54
CA THR A 207 9.83 -21.35 11.91
C THR A 207 9.16 -21.52 13.26
N ASN A 208 8.54 -22.70 13.48
CA ASN A 208 8.04 -23.14 14.77
C ASN A 208 9.02 -24.06 15.52
N LYS A 209 10.20 -24.32 14.96
CA LYS A 209 11.26 -25.03 15.64
C LYS A 209 11.74 -24.25 16.89
N LYS A 210 12.33 -24.96 17.86
CA LYS A 210 12.91 -24.36 19.07
C LYS A 210 14.06 -23.41 18.71
N ASN A 211 14.90 -23.83 17.76
CA ASN A 211 16.02 -23.05 17.23
C ASN A 211 15.88 -22.86 15.72
N ILE A 212 16.36 -21.72 15.22
CA ILE A 212 16.47 -21.49 13.80
C ILE A 212 17.67 -22.30 13.27
N PRO A 213 17.57 -22.92 12.08
CA PRO A 213 18.67 -23.68 11.50
C PRO A 213 19.90 -22.83 11.23
N ASP A 214 21.10 -23.37 11.50
CA ASP A 214 22.38 -22.70 11.30
C ASP A 214 22.65 -22.30 9.83
N ALA A 215 22.05 -23.03 8.90
CA ALA A 215 22.07 -22.68 7.48
C ALA A 215 21.43 -21.28 7.20
N LEU A 216 20.50 -20.83 8.05
CA LEU A 216 19.81 -19.55 7.92
C LEU A 216 20.38 -18.46 8.83
N VAL A 217 20.72 -18.82 10.08
CA VAL A 217 21.29 -17.91 11.08
C VAL A 217 22.46 -18.60 11.74
N SER A 218 23.61 -17.96 11.76
CA SER A 218 24.82 -18.49 12.39
C SER A 218 24.61 -18.70 13.88
N ASN A 219 25.05 -19.85 14.40
CA ASN A 219 25.05 -20.13 15.82
C ASN A 219 26.17 -19.39 16.59
N GLU A 220 27.17 -18.89 15.87
CA GLU A 220 28.34 -18.22 16.46
C GLU A 220 28.07 -16.77 16.86
N LYS A 221 27.21 -16.11 16.08
CA LYS A 221 26.88 -14.68 16.29
C LYS A 221 25.38 -14.43 16.19
N GLU A 222 24.87 -13.67 17.14
CA GLU A 222 23.46 -13.28 17.16
C GLU A 222 23.13 -12.41 15.93
N ASN A 223 22.01 -12.71 15.29
CA ASN A 223 21.49 -12.02 14.09
C ASN A 223 22.35 -12.14 12.81
N GLU A 224 23.41 -12.91 12.80
CA GLU A 224 24.24 -13.09 11.60
C GLU A 224 23.65 -14.17 10.68
N PRO A 225 23.49 -13.91 9.35
CA PRO A 225 23.03 -14.90 8.42
C PRO A 225 23.99 -16.08 8.32
N GLY A 226 23.43 -17.28 8.19
CA GLY A 226 24.20 -18.52 7.97
C GLY A 226 24.93 -18.49 6.64
N LYS A 227 26.08 -19.17 6.57
CA LYS A 227 26.93 -19.21 5.37
C LYS A 227 26.19 -19.67 4.11
N ILE A 228 25.35 -20.70 4.22
CA ILE A 228 24.58 -21.23 3.08
C ILE A 228 23.59 -20.17 2.55
N LEU A 229 22.92 -19.44 3.45
CA LEU A 229 22.01 -18.38 3.06
C LEU A 229 22.73 -17.24 2.31
N VAL A 230 23.90 -16.82 2.83
CA VAL A 230 24.73 -15.78 2.21
C VAL A 230 25.18 -16.23 0.82
N GLU A 231 25.66 -17.47 0.67
CA GLU A 231 26.07 -18.01 -0.63
C GLU A 231 24.94 -18.04 -1.65
N GLU A 232 23.72 -18.49 -1.26
CA GLU A 232 22.58 -18.53 -2.19
C GLU A 232 22.14 -17.11 -2.64
N ILE A 233 22.26 -16.13 -1.77
CA ILE A 233 21.99 -14.72 -2.09
C ILE A 233 23.06 -14.17 -3.04
N HIS A 234 24.33 -14.45 -2.77
CA HIS A 234 25.45 -14.08 -3.66
C HIS A 234 25.35 -14.75 -5.04
N ARG A 235 25.04 -16.03 -5.10
CA ARG A 235 24.80 -16.77 -6.36
C ARG A 235 23.64 -16.18 -7.17
N ALA A 236 22.68 -15.55 -6.51
CA ALA A 236 21.61 -14.81 -7.16
C ALA A 236 22.01 -13.38 -7.56
N GLY A 237 23.25 -12.96 -7.28
CA GLY A 237 23.80 -11.64 -7.63
C GLY A 237 23.35 -10.51 -6.70
N PHE A 238 23.18 -10.80 -5.40
CA PHE A 238 22.82 -9.81 -4.39
C PHE A 238 23.76 -9.84 -3.20
N THR A 239 23.77 -8.74 -2.45
CA THR A 239 24.52 -8.58 -1.20
C THR A 239 23.54 -8.25 -0.06
N LEU A 240 23.83 -8.75 1.14
CA LEU A 240 23.03 -8.48 2.34
C LEU A 240 23.47 -7.20 3.04
N ASN A 241 22.50 -6.49 3.58
CA ASN A 241 22.74 -5.40 4.51
C ASN A 241 22.82 -5.94 5.94
N HIS A 242 24.03 -6.24 6.41
CA HIS A 242 24.24 -6.87 7.73
C HIS A 242 23.69 -6.05 8.92
N ASN A 243 23.59 -4.72 8.79
CA ASN A 243 23.10 -3.84 9.86
C ASN A 243 21.59 -3.95 10.12
N LYS A 244 20.84 -4.60 9.22
CA LYS A 244 19.38 -4.73 9.32
C LYS A 244 18.91 -6.14 9.68
N ASN A 245 19.82 -7.07 9.85
CA ASN A 245 19.50 -8.44 10.20
C ASN A 245 18.90 -8.51 11.61
N ARG A 246 17.80 -9.23 11.74
CA ARG A 246 17.10 -9.33 13.01
C ARG A 246 16.43 -10.68 13.21
N VAL A 247 16.80 -11.38 14.26
CA VAL A 247 16.10 -12.55 14.78
C VAL A 247 15.16 -12.11 15.90
N SER A 248 13.91 -12.53 15.86
CA SER A 248 12.91 -12.22 16.90
C SER A 248 12.21 -13.49 17.34
N ARG A 249 12.24 -13.79 18.63
CA ARG A 249 11.55 -14.94 19.25
C ARG A 249 10.11 -14.56 19.65
N CYS A 250 9.24 -15.55 19.82
CA CYS A 250 7.84 -15.34 20.22
C CYS A 250 7.67 -14.60 21.55
N THR A 251 8.68 -14.66 22.44
CA THR A 251 8.74 -13.92 23.71
C THR A 251 8.98 -12.42 23.53
N SER A 252 9.50 -12.01 22.38
CA SER A 252 9.73 -10.62 22.02
C SER A 252 8.77 -10.17 20.90
N ARG A 253 8.79 -8.87 20.57
CA ARG A 253 7.97 -8.34 19.47
C ARG A 253 8.51 -8.79 18.11
N GLN A 254 7.77 -9.65 17.43
CA GLN A 254 8.03 -10.06 16.06
C GLN A 254 7.38 -9.10 15.09
N GLN A 255 8.13 -8.63 14.11
CA GLN A 255 7.64 -7.71 13.07
C GLN A 255 7.98 -8.22 11.67
N VAL A 256 7.04 -8.07 10.74
CA VAL A 256 7.23 -8.31 9.30
C VAL A 256 6.60 -7.15 8.55
N THR A 257 7.36 -6.49 7.68
CA THR A 257 6.92 -5.29 6.93
C THR A 257 6.22 -4.25 7.80
N GLY A 258 6.73 -4.03 9.03
CA GLY A 258 6.20 -3.05 10.00
C GLY A 258 4.98 -3.52 10.80
N LEU A 259 4.43 -4.70 10.53
CA LEU A 259 3.31 -5.27 11.26
C LEU A 259 3.80 -6.26 12.35
N THR A 260 3.16 -6.24 13.51
CA THR A 260 3.39 -7.24 14.57
C THR A 260 2.70 -8.55 14.21
N VAL A 261 3.39 -9.68 14.33
CA VAL A 261 2.92 -11.00 13.88
C VAL A 261 2.86 -12.08 14.97
N ASN A 262 3.13 -11.76 16.22
CA ASN A 262 3.22 -12.75 17.32
C ASN A 262 2.01 -13.68 17.43
N LYS A 263 0.79 -13.16 17.48
CA LYS A 263 -0.45 -13.95 17.57
C LYS A 263 -1.44 -13.62 16.48
N LYS A 264 -1.54 -12.35 16.14
CA LYS A 264 -2.37 -11.80 15.09
C LYS A 264 -1.62 -10.67 14.40
N ILE A 265 -2.00 -10.35 13.17
CA ILE A 265 -1.42 -9.22 12.45
C ILE A 265 -1.93 -7.93 13.08
N ASN A 266 -1.02 -7.05 13.50
CA ASN A 266 -1.40 -5.83 14.18
C ASN A 266 -0.36 -4.73 13.95
N VAL A 267 -0.74 -3.48 14.26
CA VAL A 267 0.23 -2.40 14.46
C VAL A 267 0.86 -2.50 15.85
N SER A 268 1.96 -1.79 16.07
CA SER A 268 2.57 -1.69 17.39
C SER A 268 1.62 -1.05 18.41
N ARG A 269 1.78 -1.40 19.69
CA ARG A 269 1.02 -0.74 20.78
C ARG A 269 1.24 0.77 20.80
N GLU A 270 2.45 1.18 20.53
CA GLU A 270 2.84 2.59 20.43
C GLU A 270 2.07 3.33 19.32
N TYR A 271 1.92 2.72 18.14
CA TYR A 271 1.14 3.30 17.05
C TYR A 271 -0.31 3.60 17.47
N ILE A 272 -0.95 2.65 18.17
CA ILE A 272 -2.31 2.81 18.69
C ILE A 272 -2.38 3.91 19.76
N LYS A 273 -1.42 3.90 20.72
CA LYS A 273 -1.32 4.89 21.79
C LYS A 273 -1.16 6.30 21.21
N ASN A 274 -0.23 6.47 20.30
CA ASN A 274 0.02 7.76 19.65
C ASN A 274 -1.18 8.24 18.81
N THR A 275 -1.87 7.33 18.11
CA THR A 275 -3.10 7.69 17.37
C THR A 275 -4.19 8.20 18.30
N ARG A 276 -4.37 7.58 19.47
CA ARG A 276 -5.33 8.04 20.49
C ARG A 276 -4.92 9.36 21.12
N ALA A 277 -3.64 9.55 21.41
CA ALA A 277 -3.12 10.80 21.97
C ALA A 277 -3.34 11.98 21.00
N MET A 278 -3.03 11.78 19.70
CA MET A 278 -3.30 12.78 18.67
C MET A 278 -4.79 13.14 18.58
N ALA A 279 -5.67 12.12 18.63
CA ALA A 279 -7.11 12.36 18.63
C ALA A 279 -7.56 13.12 19.90
N HIS A 280 -6.98 12.81 21.04
CA HIS A 280 -7.27 13.50 22.30
C HIS A 280 -6.89 14.98 22.21
N SER A 281 -5.66 15.32 21.82
CA SER A 281 -5.24 16.73 21.63
C SER A 281 -6.15 17.45 20.62
N LEU A 282 -6.51 16.77 19.51
CA LEU A 282 -7.44 17.33 18.53
C LEU A 282 -8.80 17.72 19.15
N TYR A 283 -9.34 16.89 20.06
CA TYR A 283 -10.66 17.16 20.68
C TYR A 283 -10.64 18.28 21.70
N PHE A 284 -9.54 18.44 22.43
CA PHE A 284 -9.43 19.42 23.52
C PHE A 284 -8.77 20.73 23.09
N GLU A 285 -7.79 20.66 22.17
CA GLU A 285 -6.98 21.80 21.74
C GLU A 285 -7.32 22.27 20.32
N GLY A 286 -8.24 21.56 19.63
CA GLY A 286 -8.59 21.81 18.23
C GLY A 286 -7.48 21.47 17.22
N SER A 287 -6.33 20.96 17.69
CA SER A 287 -5.20 20.60 16.85
C SER A 287 -4.32 19.55 17.52
N TYR A 288 -3.43 18.92 16.75
CA TYR A 288 -2.39 18.05 17.27
C TYR A 288 -1.08 18.25 16.50
N THR A 289 0.03 17.95 17.15
CA THR A 289 1.37 18.14 16.60
C THR A 289 1.99 16.82 16.19
N LEU A 290 2.66 16.82 15.04
CA LEU A 290 3.52 15.75 14.56
C LEU A 290 4.97 16.20 14.64
N ILE A 291 5.84 15.29 15.08
CA ILE A 291 7.29 15.49 15.04
C ILE A 291 7.79 14.92 13.73
N GLU A 292 8.38 15.76 12.89
CA GLU A 292 9.01 15.35 11.65
C GLU A 292 10.35 14.66 11.91
N LYS A 293 10.89 14.01 10.89
CA LYS A 293 12.15 13.26 11.00
C LYS A 293 13.38 14.14 11.29
N ASP A 294 13.27 15.42 11.03
CA ASP A 294 14.29 16.43 11.35
C ASP A 294 14.12 17.06 12.75
N GLY A 295 13.19 16.53 13.54
CA GLY A 295 12.86 17.03 14.87
C GLY A 295 11.92 18.23 14.87
N LYS A 296 11.53 18.78 13.73
CA LYS A 296 10.60 19.90 13.65
C LYS A 296 9.19 19.47 13.98
N HIS A 297 8.47 20.35 14.62
CA HIS A 297 7.08 20.20 14.97
C HIS A 297 6.19 20.81 13.89
N ARG A 298 5.21 20.05 13.39
CA ARG A 298 4.17 20.59 12.52
C ARG A 298 2.78 20.19 12.97
N LYS A 299 1.81 21.01 12.61
CA LYS A 299 0.40 20.69 12.82
C LYS A 299 0.00 19.48 11.95
N GLY A 300 -0.65 18.49 12.56
CA GLY A 300 -1.21 17.35 11.86
C GLY A 300 -2.54 17.69 11.19
N THR A 301 -2.93 16.91 10.18
CA THR A 301 -4.18 17.07 9.44
C THR A 301 -5.21 16.01 9.83
N LEU A 302 -6.51 16.32 9.66
CA LEU A 302 -7.60 15.37 9.89
C LEU A 302 -7.44 14.12 9.01
N SER A 303 -6.97 14.27 7.76
CA SER A 303 -6.76 13.16 6.82
C SER A 303 -5.66 12.22 7.28
N GLU A 304 -4.56 12.73 7.85
CA GLU A 304 -3.48 11.90 8.40
C GLU A 304 -3.98 11.07 9.59
N LEU A 305 -4.75 11.68 10.48
CA LEU A 305 -5.31 10.98 11.65
C LEU A 305 -6.36 9.95 11.23
N GLU A 306 -7.20 10.27 10.25
CA GLU A 306 -8.14 9.32 9.65
C GLU A 306 -7.43 8.13 9.05
N GLY A 307 -6.36 8.36 8.27
CA GLY A 307 -5.55 7.28 7.69
C GLY A 307 -4.99 6.34 8.75
N ARG A 308 -4.57 6.86 9.92
CA ARG A 308 -4.11 6.04 11.05
C ARG A 308 -5.22 5.18 11.66
N PHE A 309 -6.40 5.75 11.88
CA PHE A 309 -7.56 4.99 12.37
C PHE A 309 -8.04 3.96 11.36
N ALA A 310 -8.15 4.34 10.09
CA ALA A 310 -8.56 3.44 9.01
C ALA A 310 -7.61 2.25 8.86
N PHE A 311 -6.30 2.47 9.05
CA PHE A 311 -5.31 1.38 9.00
C PHE A 311 -5.49 0.39 10.16
N ILE A 312 -5.76 0.88 11.38
CA ILE A 312 -6.06 0.02 12.54
C ILE A 312 -7.34 -0.79 12.29
N ASP A 313 -8.40 -0.13 11.81
CA ASP A 313 -9.70 -0.75 11.51
C ASP A 313 -9.59 -1.82 10.40
N MET A 314 -8.79 -1.55 9.36
CA MET A 314 -8.52 -2.50 8.30
C MET A 314 -7.88 -3.79 8.82
N LEU A 315 -6.91 -3.68 9.74
CA LEU A 315 -6.27 -4.86 10.35
C LEU A 315 -7.21 -5.64 11.27
N ASP A 316 -8.04 -4.94 12.03
CA ASP A 316 -9.05 -5.60 12.88
C ASP A 316 -10.07 -6.35 12.00
N LYS A 317 -10.53 -5.75 10.89
CA LYS A 317 -11.40 -6.43 9.91
C LYS A 317 -10.74 -7.65 9.26
N TYR A 318 -9.47 -7.52 8.86
CA TYR A 318 -8.71 -8.64 8.31
C TYR A 318 -8.64 -9.81 9.30
N ASN A 319 -8.27 -9.55 10.57
CA ASN A 319 -8.20 -10.57 11.60
C ASN A 319 -9.54 -11.26 11.86
N ASN A 320 -10.66 -10.55 11.72
CA ASN A 320 -12.01 -11.12 11.88
C ASN A 320 -12.38 -12.05 10.73
N VAL A 321 -12.10 -11.65 9.49
CA VAL A 321 -12.33 -12.50 8.32
C VAL A 321 -11.52 -13.79 8.45
N GLU A 322 -10.26 -13.69 8.88
CA GLU A 322 -9.41 -14.86 9.11
C GLU A 322 -9.88 -15.71 10.30
N ALA A 323 -10.35 -15.10 11.39
CA ALA A 323 -10.92 -15.83 12.51
C ALA A 323 -12.16 -16.63 12.09
N LYS A 324 -13.04 -16.02 11.28
CA LYS A 324 -14.23 -16.68 10.75
C LYS A 324 -13.89 -17.87 9.86
N LYS A 325 -12.94 -17.72 8.92
CA LYS A 325 -12.47 -18.82 8.05
C LYS A 325 -11.95 -20.02 8.84
N ASN A 326 -11.36 -19.77 10.01
CA ASN A 326 -10.77 -20.79 10.86
C ASN A 326 -11.69 -21.24 12.02
N ALA A 327 -13.02 -20.98 11.92
CA ALA A 327 -14.00 -21.28 12.95
C ALA A 327 -13.63 -20.76 14.37
N ARG A 328 -12.87 -19.67 14.45
CA ARG A 328 -12.51 -19.01 15.71
C ARG A 328 -13.55 -17.96 16.07
N PRO A 329 -13.79 -17.69 17.36
CA PRO A 329 -14.76 -16.67 17.75
C PRO A 329 -14.37 -15.29 17.19
N GLU A 330 -15.35 -14.63 16.54
CA GLU A 330 -15.18 -13.27 16.03
C GLU A 330 -15.04 -12.31 17.22
N ARG A 331 -13.87 -11.67 17.36
CA ARG A 331 -13.58 -10.74 18.47
C ARG A 331 -13.77 -9.27 18.10
N TYR A 332 -13.93 -8.95 16.83
CA TYR A 332 -13.75 -7.58 16.33
C TYR A 332 -14.84 -7.11 15.36
N VAL A 333 -15.73 -7.97 14.91
CA VAL A 333 -16.85 -7.54 14.07
C VAL A 333 -18.13 -7.60 14.85
N VAL A 334 -18.75 -6.47 14.96
CA VAL A 334 -20.10 -6.37 15.46
C VAL A 334 -21.01 -6.06 14.29
N LYS A 335 -21.92 -6.97 14.01
CA LYS A 335 -23.03 -6.73 13.08
C LYS A 335 -24.25 -6.35 13.89
N GLY A 336 -24.83 -5.19 13.62
CA GLY A 336 -26.03 -4.74 14.31
C GLY A 336 -26.21 -3.24 14.34
N PHE A 337 -27.34 -2.78 14.81
CA PHE A 337 -27.72 -1.38 14.94
C PHE A 337 -28.24 -1.10 16.35
N GLY A 338 -28.11 0.14 16.82
CA GLY A 338 -28.69 0.60 18.07
C GLY A 338 -27.75 0.53 19.29
N LEU A 339 -28.33 0.70 20.48
CA LEU A 339 -27.60 0.78 21.76
C LEU A 339 -26.79 -0.48 22.07
N ASP A 340 -27.36 -1.64 21.82
CA ASP A 340 -26.67 -2.94 22.02
C ASP A 340 -25.42 -3.08 21.17
N PHE A 341 -25.42 -2.45 20.01
CA PHE A 341 -24.28 -2.43 19.13
C PHE A 341 -23.12 -1.63 19.73
N LYS A 342 -23.40 -0.46 20.35
CA LYS A 342 -22.38 0.37 21.01
C LYS A 342 -21.66 -0.37 22.13
N GLN A 343 -22.38 -1.17 22.90
CA GLN A 343 -21.80 -1.96 24.00
C GLN A 343 -20.83 -3.02 23.49
N ARG A 344 -21.05 -3.55 22.27
CA ARG A 344 -20.24 -4.60 21.66
C ARG A 344 -18.97 -4.08 20.95
N LEU A 345 -18.88 -2.78 20.69
CA LEU A 345 -17.69 -2.20 20.08
C LEU A 345 -16.47 -2.32 20.99
N ASN A 346 -15.35 -2.73 20.38
CA ASN A 346 -14.08 -2.71 21.06
C ASN A 346 -13.55 -1.26 21.23
N SER A 347 -12.54 -1.08 22.07
CA SER A 347 -11.99 0.24 22.37
C SER A 347 -11.37 0.99 21.20
N ARG A 348 -10.99 0.28 20.12
CA ARG A 348 -10.44 0.90 18.90
C ARG A 348 -11.56 1.39 17.99
N GLU A 349 -12.60 0.60 17.84
CA GLU A 349 -13.80 0.98 17.10
C GLU A 349 -14.48 2.18 17.76
N LYS A 350 -14.59 2.21 19.10
CA LYS A 350 -15.09 3.37 19.85
C LYS A 350 -14.24 4.63 19.59
N ALA A 351 -12.92 4.50 19.61
CA ALA A 351 -12.02 5.62 19.35
C ALA A 351 -12.13 6.14 17.91
N TYR A 352 -12.25 5.22 16.93
CA TYR A 352 -12.41 5.61 15.52
C TYR A 352 -13.78 6.24 15.26
N SER A 353 -14.84 5.69 15.84
CA SER A 353 -16.18 6.26 15.79
C SER A 353 -16.22 7.70 16.34
N LYS A 354 -15.62 7.93 17.53
CA LYS A 354 -15.50 9.26 18.12
C LYS A 354 -14.75 10.24 17.21
N PHE A 355 -13.67 9.78 16.57
CA PHE A 355 -12.92 10.62 15.62
C PHE A 355 -13.76 10.97 14.38
N LEU A 356 -14.50 10.00 13.81
CA LEU A 356 -15.35 10.27 12.66
C LEU A 356 -16.50 11.23 12.99
N TYR A 357 -17.04 11.12 14.20
CA TYR A 357 -18.02 12.08 14.69
C TYR A 357 -17.42 13.50 14.77
N TYR A 358 -16.26 13.63 15.41
CA TYR A 358 -15.56 14.92 15.49
C TYR A 358 -15.30 15.50 14.09
N LYS A 359 -14.74 14.69 13.19
CA LYS A 359 -14.39 15.13 11.83
C LYS A 359 -15.59 15.63 11.04
N ASN A 360 -16.74 14.95 11.12
CA ASN A 360 -17.86 15.22 10.22
C ASN A 360 -18.87 16.22 10.80
N PHE A 361 -18.90 16.39 12.12
CA PHE A 361 -19.94 17.22 12.77
C PHE A 361 -19.36 18.33 13.65
N TYR A 362 -18.44 18.01 14.54
CA TYR A 362 -17.94 18.99 15.51
C TYR A 362 -16.82 19.87 14.97
N GLY A 363 -15.80 19.26 14.38
CA GLY A 363 -14.62 19.96 13.82
C GLY A 363 -14.79 20.35 12.35
N ASN A 364 -16.01 20.33 11.83
CA ASN A 364 -16.33 20.70 10.47
C ASN A 364 -17.12 22.01 10.46
N GLU A 365 -16.53 23.06 9.88
CA GLU A 365 -17.16 24.36 9.71
C GLU A 365 -18.30 24.35 8.67
N GLN A 366 -18.34 23.34 7.81
CA GLN A 366 -19.36 23.22 6.78
C GLN A 366 -20.59 22.48 7.32
N ILE A 367 -21.76 22.93 6.89
CA ILE A 367 -23.03 22.24 7.18
C ILE A 367 -22.93 20.82 6.60
N THR A 368 -23.16 19.82 7.44
CA THR A 368 -23.18 18.43 7.01
C THR A 368 -24.60 17.95 6.75
N ILE A 369 -24.86 17.54 5.52
CA ILE A 369 -26.15 16.95 5.10
C ILE A 369 -26.06 15.44 5.23
N LEU A 370 -26.98 14.87 5.98
CA LEU A 370 -27.16 13.44 6.16
C LEU A 370 -28.30 12.96 5.29
N THR A 371 -28.08 11.86 4.58
CA THR A 371 -29.07 11.24 3.72
C THR A 371 -29.34 9.80 4.15
N GLU A 372 -30.54 9.30 3.91
CA GLU A 372 -30.92 7.93 4.23
C GLU A 372 -30.36 6.95 3.21
N GLY A 373 -30.44 7.29 1.93
CA GLY A 373 -30.04 6.43 0.82
C GLY A 373 -28.58 6.62 0.39
N LYS A 374 -27.99 5.59 -0.19
CA LYS A 374 -26.63 5.64 -0.76
C LYS A 374 -26.53 6.54 -2.00
N THR A 375 -27.63 6.70 -2.73
CA THR A 375 -27.73 7.45 -3.97
C THR A 375 -28.05 8.92 -3.74
N ASP A 376 -28.68 9.28 -2.62
CA ASP A 376 -29.12 10.63 -2.32
C ASP A 376 -27.99 11.68 -2.39
N PRO A 377 -26.75 11.42 -1.87
CA PRO A 377 -25.65 12.37 -2.02
C PRO A 377 -25.29 12.63 -3.48
N VAL A 378 -25.50 11.65 -4.39
CA VAL A 378 -25.24 11.81 -5.83
C VAL A 378 -26.29 12.72 -6.46
N TYR A 379 -27.58 12.46 -6.18
CA TYR A 379 -28.68 13.30 -6.66
C TYR A 379 -28.58 14.73 -6.14
N LEU A 380 -28.34 14.90 -4.83
CA LEU A 380 -28.15 16.21 -4.23
C LEU A 380 -26.97 16.97 -4.84
N LYS A 381 -25.85 16.29 -5.06
CA LYS A 381 -24.70 16.91 -5.73
C LYS A 381 -25.06 17.36 -7.13
N CYS A 382 -25.70 16.53 -7.94
CA CYS A 382 -26.14 16.89 -9.31
C CYS A 382 -27.12 18.05 -9.28
N ALA A 383 -28.09 18.04 -8.37
CA ALA A 383 -29.07 19.12 -8.24
C ALA A 383 -28.39 20.45 -7.87
N ILE A 384 -27.50 20.45 -6.87
CA ILE A 384 -26.75 21.65 -6.45
C ILE A 384 -25.85 22.16 -7.60
N ASP A 385 -25.20 21.26 -8.34
CA ASP A 385 -24.38 21.61 -9.50
C ASP A 385 -25.22 22.22 -10.63
N SER A 386 -26.45 21.72 -10.85
CA SER A 386 -27.35 22.23 -11.89
C SER A 386 -27.97 23.57 -11.55
N LEU A 387 -28.25 23.77 -10.26
CA LEU A 387 -28.93 24.96 -9.71
C LEU A 387 -27.95 25.96 -9.05
N PHE A 388 -26.68 25.94 -9.47
CA PHE A 388 -25.63 26.70 -8.78
C PHE A 388 -25.84 28.22 -8.81
N LEU A 389 -26.51 28.74 -9.84
CA LEU A 389 -26.86 30.16 -9.95
C LEU A 389 -27.94 30.56 -8.95
N ASP A 390 -28.89 29.67 -8.68
CA ASP A 390 -30.03 29.92 -7.80
C ASP A 390 -29.64 29.75 -6.31
N TYR A 391 -28.60 28.91 -6.04
CA TYR A 391 -28.14 28.58 -4.69
C TYR A 391 -26.65 28.83 -4.47
N PRO A 392 -26.15 30.06 -4.64
CA PRO A 392 -24.72 30.38 -4.51
C PRO A 392 -24.16 30.17 -3.09
N GLN A 393 -25.04 30.03 -2.08
CA GLN A 393 -24.68 29.67 -0.71
C GLN A 393 -24.25 28.22 -0.57
N LEU A 394 -24.63 27.30 -1.46
CA LEU A 394 -24.33 25.88 -1.40
C LEU A 394 -23.12 25.48 -2.23
N VAL A 395 -22.74 26.29 -3.22
CA VAL A 395 -21.68 26.00 -4.18
C VAL A 395 -20.90 27.26 -4.53
N ARG A 396 -19.61 27.13 -4.84
CA ARG A 396 -18.78 28.22 -5.41
C ARG A 396 -18.04 27.71 -6.64
N GLU A 397 -17.87 28.58 -7.60
CA GLU A 397 -16.93 28.35 -8.72
C GLU A 397 -15.51 28.75 -8.30
N GLU A 398 -14.53 27.90 -8.64
CA GLU A 398 -13.13 28.26 -8.53
C GLU A 398 -12.72 29.16 -9.69
N LYS A 399 -12.15 30.31 -9.40
CA LYS A 399 -11.82 31.36 -10.38
C LYS A 399 -10.95 30.90 -11.56
N ASN A 400 -10.16 29.82 -11.40
CA ASN A 400 -9.16 29.41 -12.39
C ASN A 400 -9.50 28.11 -13.16
N THR A 401 -10.47 27.32 -12.72
CA THR A 401 -10.70 25.97 -13.28
C THR A 401 -12.13 25.73 -13.75
N LYS A 402 -13.06 26.67 -13.56
CA LYS A 402 -14.52 26.49 -13.72
C LYS A 402 -15.06 25.27 -12.93
N ASN A 403 -14.26 24.73 -12.00
CA ASN A 403 -14.70 23.64 -11.13
C ASN A 403 -15.66 24.21 -10.06
N ARG A 404 -16.72 23.48 -9.79
CA ARG A 404 -17.69 23.83 -8.77
C ARG A 404 -17.36 23.06 -7.49
N VAL A 405 -17.22 23.80 -6.39
CA VAL A 405 -16.90 23.25 -5.07
C VAL A 405 -18.08 23.46 -4.14
N LEU A 406 -18.59 22.36 -3.59
CA LEU A 406 -19.67 22.40 -2.61
C LEU A 406 -19.19 23.12 -1.33
N LYS A 407 -20.04 23.99 -0.81
CA LYS A 407 -19.89 24.65 0.50
C LYS A 407 -20.54 23.84 1.64
N VAL A 408 -21.15 22.71 1.28
CA VAL A 408 -21.78 21.77 2.22
C VAL A 408 -21.08 20.42 2.14
N ASN A 409 -21.00 19.72 3.26
CA ASN A 409 -20.47 18.36 3.33
C ASN A 409 -21.62 17.36 3.17
N LEU A 410 -21.58 16.56 2.09
CA LEU A 410 -22.52 15.47 1.91
C LEU A 410 -21.95 14.21 2.60
N PHE A 411 -22.56 13.80 3.70
CA PHE A 411 -22.11 12.64 4.44
C PHE A 411 -22.41 11.36 3.66
N LYS A 412 -21.35 10.72 3.14
CA LYS A 412 -21.48 9.45 2.43
C LYS A 412 -21.56 8.30 3.43
N THR A 413 -22.71 7.67 3.49
CA THR A 413 -22.86 6.38 4.19
C THR A 413 -22.15 5.30 3.37
N ASN A 414 -20.88 5.02 3.70
CA ASN A 414 -20.21 3.81 3.19
C ASN A 414 -20.70 2.59 3.99
N ASP A 415 -20.15 1.39 3.71
CA ASP A 415 -20.40 0.15 4.50
C ASP A 415 -20.13 0.28 6.02
N LYS A 416 -19.68 1.45 6.46
CA LYS A 416 -19.60 1.94 7.83
C LYS A 416 -20.96 2.44 8.38
N LYS A 417 -22.10 1.95 7.86
CA LYS A 417 -23.44 2.29 8.38
C LYS A 417 -23.55 2.21 9.90
N ASN A 418 -22.70 1.40 10.50
CA ASN A 418 -22.65 1.18 11.94
C ASN A 418 -22.04 2.37 12.70
N ILE A 419 -21.24 3.21 12.07
CA ILE A 419 -20.60 4.36 12.72
C ILE A 419 -21.61 5.49 12.91
N PHE A 420 -22.57 5.61 12.00
CA PHE A 420 -23.62 6.64 12.12
C PHE A 420 -24.54 6.39 13.31
N SER A 421 -24.98 5.16 13.55
CA SER A 421 -25.75 4.78 14.73
C SER A 421 -24.97 5.08 16.02
N ILE A 422 -23.65 4.92 15.99
CA ILE A 422 -22.76 5.20 17.11
C ILE A 422 -22.63 6.71 17.33
N CYS A 423 -22.46 7.50 16.26
CA CYS A 423 -22.40 8.97 16.36
C CYS A 423 -23.68 9.57 16.96
N LEU A 424 -24.85 9.07 16.56
CA LEU A 424 -26.12 9.54 17.10
C LEU A 424 -26.31 9.19 18.60
N VAL A 425 -25.78 8.06 19.04
CA VAL A 425 -25.87 7.64 20.45
C VAL A 425 -24.83 8.35 21.32
N GLU A 426 -23.66 8.72 20.79
CA GLU A 426 -22.67 9.51 21.52
C GLU A 426 -23.12 10.95 21.77
N LEU A 427 -24.00 11.52 20.93
CA LEU A 427 -24.65 12.80 21.20
C LEU A 427 -25.42 12.81 22.52
N GLN A 428 -25.97 11.69 22.95
CA GLN A 428 -26.71 11.56 24.21
C GLN A 428 -25.81 11.32 25.42
N THR A 429 -24.54 10.98 25.27
CA THR A 429 -23.65 10.57 26.37
C THR A 429 -22.51 11.55 26.67
N ILE A 430 -22.22 12.49 25.78
CA ILE A 430 -21.26 13.57 26.09
C ILE A 430 -21.97 14.63 26.92
N ARG A 431 -22.00 14.42 28.23
CA ARG A 431 -22.36 15.49 29.19
C ARG A 431 -21.36 16.65 29.02
N GLY A 432 -21.80 17.77 28.45
CA GLY A 432 -21.00 18.95 28.17
C GLY A 432 -21.21 19.55 26.77
N PHE A 433 -21.92 18.88 25.88
CA PHE A 433 -22.42 19.50 24.64
C PHE A 433 -23.80 20.11 24.94
N SER A 434 -23.94 21.39 24.66
CA SER A 434 -25.17 22.14 24.89
C SER A 434 -26.36 21.48 24.19
N ASP A 435 -27.53 21.55 24.81
CA ASP A 435 -28.83 21.08 24.30
C ASP A 435 -29.17 21.61 22.90
N ASP A 436 -28.48 22.66 22.45
CA ASP A 436 -28.63 23.30 21.15
C ASP A 436 -28.33 22.37 19.97
N MET A 437 -27.39 21.44 20.10
CA MET A 437 -27.06 20.54 19.00
C MET A 437 -28.03 19.37 18.85
N VAL A 438 -28.60 18.90 19.95
CA VAL A 438 -29.71 17.92 19.95
C VAL A 438 -30.95 18.56 19.33
N TYR A 439 -31.16 19.86 19.57
CA TYR A 439 -32.24 20.65 19.00
C TYR A 439 -32.08 20.82 17.49
N PHE A 440 -30.85 20.99 16.98
CA PHE A 440 -30.57 21.14 15.55
C PHE A 440 -30.87 19.84 14.75
N VAL A 441 -30.48 18.68 15.28
CA VAL A 441 -30.80 17.38 14.66
C VAL A 441 -32.31 17.11 14.72
N LYS A 442 -33.01 17.45 15.81
CA LYS A 442 -34.47 17.35 15.92
C LYS A 442 -35.19 18.32 14.97
N ARG A 443 -34.68 19.55 14.81
CA ARG A 443 -35.24 20.56 13.92
C ARG A 443 -35.09 20.17 12.44
N MET A 444 -33.96 19.56 12.06
CA MET A 444 -33.77 18.99 10.71
C MET A 444 -34.77 17.85 10.42
N LYS A 445 -35.02 16.96 11.39
CA LYS A 445 -36.00 15.89 11.22
C LYS A 445 -37.41 16.43 10.99
N ASN A 446 -37.78 17.48 11.68
CA ASN A 446 -39.09 18.14 11.53
C ASN A 446 -39.18 19.02 10.26
N SER A 447 -38.06 19.53 9.75
CA SER A 447 -38.02 20.30 8.50
C SER A 447 -38.06 19.43 7.25
N LEU A 448 -37.42 18.26 7.30
CA LEU A 448 -37.47 17.27 6.20
C LEU A 448 -38.85 16.60 6.07
N LEU A 449 -39.61 16.47 7.18
CA LEU A 449 -40.99 15.99 7.16
C LEU A 449 -42.02 17.04 6.63
N LYS A 450 -41.60 18.29 6.43
CA LYS A 450 -42.45 19.34 5.85
C LYS A 450 -42.21 19.57 4.35
N ILE A 451 -41.28 18.84 3.73
CA ILE A 451 -40.95 18.90 2.29
C ILE A 451 -41.51 17.64 1.55
N GLN A 452 -42.25 16.82 2.23
CA GLN A 452 -43.20 15.87 1.61
C GLN A 452 -44.59 16.53 1.57
#